data_a9fcabf53ceb26ea1b8dffa339b58c1d
#
_entry.id   a9fcabf53ceb26ea1b8dffa339b58c1d
#
_cell.length_a   1.000
_cell.length_b   1.000
_cell.length_c   1.000
_cell.angle_alpha   90.00
_cell.angle_beta   90.00
_cell.angle_gamma   90.00
#
_symmetry.space_group_name_H-M   'P 1'
#
loop_
_entity.id
_entity.type
_entity.pdbx_description
1 polymer ?
#
loop_
_entity_poly.entity_id
_entity_poly.type
_entity_poly.pdbx_seq_one_letter_code
_entity_poly.pdbx_strand_id
1 'polypeptide(L)'
;MDNYSLSVGVIVIKDSKVLLVKHNYGSANGKYLNPGGFLKDGELPEEAAVREVFEETGVKISPVGMIAVRCRSNEWYMVFKADYVEGEPCKNAEENDEAVFMDIDEALSNPLVTDTAKTLIQTALCGKAISAVDCRKNRWMYSIDNIV
;
A
#
# COMPACT_ATOMS: atom_id res chain seq x y z
N MET A 1 -0.67 -23.69 -15.48
CA MET A 1 -1.23 -22.35 -15.30
C MET A 1 -0.12 -21.39 -15.04
N ASP A 2 -0.03 -20.39 -15.89
CA ASP A 2 1.09 -19.48 -15.86
C ASP A 2 1.07 -18.62 -14.62
N ASN A 3 2.24 -18.22 -14.18
CA ASN A 3 2.48 -17.52 -12.92
C ASN A 3 1.72 -16.20 -12.85
N TYR A 4 0.59 -16.21 -12.17
CA TYR A 4 -0.13 -15.01 -11.82
C TYR A 4 0.47 -14.43 -10.54
N SER A 5 0.89 -13.19 -10.58
CA SER A 5 1.41 -12.51 -9.40
C SER A 5 0.30 -11.72 -8.71
N LEU A 6 0.24 -11.85 -7.41
CA LEU A 6 -0.65 -11.08 -6.55
C LEU A 6 0.21 -10.19 -5.65
N SER A 7 0.00 -8.90 -5.73
CA SER A 7 0.72 -7.93 -4.92
C SER A 7 -0.21 -6.92 -4.28
N VAL A 8 0.26 -6.29 -3.22
CA VAL A 8 -0.47 -5.25 -2.49
C VAL A 8 0.35 -3.98 -2.40
N GLY A 9 -0.33 -2.86 -2.37
CA GLY A 9 0.23 -1.58 -2.01
C GLY A 9 -0.62 -0.96 -0.91
N VAL A 10 -0.04 -0.05 -0.14
CA VAL A 10 -0.73 0.57 0.99
C VAL A 10 -0.49 2.06 1.01
N ILE A 11 -1.58 2.82 1.13
CA ILE A 11 -1.53 4.27 1.38
C ILE A 11 -1.85 4.49 2.85
N VAL A 12 -0.85 4.88 3.61
CA VAL A 12 -0.96 5.17 5.04
C VAL A 12 -0.91 6.67 5.24
N ILE A 13 -2.00 7.25 5.71
CA ILE A 13 -2.10 8.69 5.96
C ILE A 13 -2.16 8.93 7.46
N LYS A 14 -1.29 9.82 7.93
CA LYS A 14 -1.21 10.27 9.31
C LYS A 14 -0.94 11.78 9.35
N ASP A 15 -1.82 12.54 9.97
CA ASP A 15 -1.63 13.99 10.19
C ASP A 15 -1.26 14.76 8.90
N SER A 16 -2.02 14.57 7.83
CA SER A 16 -1.77 15.18 6.52
C SER A 16 -0.45 14.76 5.85
N LYS A 17 0.12 13.65 6.29
CA LYS A 17 1.32 13.05 5.73
C LYS A 17 1.04 11.64 5.22
N VAL A 18 1.79 11.22 4.22
CA VAL A 18 1.69 9.89 3.63
C VAL A 18 3.02 9.15 3.78
N LEU A 19 2.94 7.86 4.12
CA LEU A 19 4.10 7.00 4.26
C LEU A 19 4.63 6.59 2.88
N LEU A 20 5.87 6.94 2.60
CA LEU A 20 6.55 6.61 1.35
C LEU A 20 7.91 5.97 1.63
N VAL A 21 8.35 5.15 0.70
CA VAL A 21 9.69 4.55 0.68
C VAL A 21 10.42 4.98 -0.59
N LYS A 22 11.72 5.19 -0.47
CA LYS A 22 12.58 5.49 -1.62
C LYS A 22 13.31 4.21 -2.02
N HIS A 23 12.97 3.66 -3.17
CA HIS A 23 13.59 2.44 -3.65
C HIS A 23 15.05 2.63 -4.01
N ASN A 24 15.87 1.62 -3.77
CA ASN A 24 17.29 1.58 -4.15
C ASN A 24 17.59 0.55 -5.26
N TYR A 25 16.55 0.03 -5.91
CA TYR A 25 16.67 -0.97 -6.98
C TYR A 25 15.54 -0.83 -8.01
N GLY A 26 15.72 -1.53 -9.13
CA GLY A 26 14.69 -1.64 -10.17
C GLY A 26 14.40 -0.34 -10.89
N SER A 27 13.26 -0.29 -11.59
CA SER A 27 12.82 0.86 -12.38
C SER A 27 12.46 2.08 -11.52
N ALA A 28 12.15 1.87 -10.25
CA ALA A 28 11.83 2.95 -9.30
C ALA A 28 13.03 3.38 -8.45
N ASN A 29 14.25 2.97 -8.82
CA ASN A 29 15.46 3.37 -8.09
C ASN A 29 15.56 4.89 -7.99
N GLY A 30 15.74 5.38 -6.76
CA GLY A 30 15.82 6.81 -6.47
C GLY A 30 14.47 7.53 -6.41
N LYS A 31 13.36 6.81 -6.57
CA LYS A 31 12.01 7.38 -6.53
C LYS A 31 11.26 6.94 -5.27
N TYR A 32 10.35 7.79 -4.83
CA TYR A 32 9.44 7.50 -3.74
C TYR A 32 8.16 6.86 -4.26
N LEU A 33 7.70 5.83 -3.55
CA LEU A 33 6.41 5.22 -3.79
C LEU A 33 5.83 4.70 -2.46
N ASN A 34 4.57 4.33 -2.49
CA ASN A 34 3.94 3.71 -1.33
C ASN A 34 4.51 2.30 -1.07
N PRO A 35 4.62 1.89 0.20
CA PRO A 35 5.06 0.53 0.51
C PRO A 35 4.11 -0.53 -0.04
N GLY A 36 4.64 -1.73 -0.26
CA GLY A 36 3.90 -2.88 -0.75
C GLY A 36 4.81 -4.02 -1.15
N GLY A 37 4.22 -5.09 -1.65
CA GLY A 37 4.96 -6.28 -2.09
C GLY A 37 4.04 -7.44 -2.43
N PHE A 38 4.63 -8.59 -2.66
CA PHE A 38 3.90 -9.79 -3.10
C PHE A 38 3.27 -10.54 -1.92
N LEU A 39 2.11 -11.14 -2.19
CA LEU A 39 1.50 -12.06 -1.23
C LEU A 39 2.34 -13.33 -1.08
N LYS A 40 2.37 -13.86 0.13
CA LYS A 40 2.89 -15.20 0.42
C LYS A 40 1.76 -16.23 0.24
N ASP A 41 2.14 -17.47 0.04
CA ASP A 41 1.18 -18.58 -0.07
C ASP A 41 0.27 -18.65 1.15
N GLY A 42 -1.04 -18.66 0.92
CA GLY A 42 -2.04 -18.73 1.97
C GLY A 42 -2.31 -17.42 2.70
N GLU A 43 -1.62 -16.35 2.34
CA GLU A 43 -1.81 -15.02 2.94
C GLU A 43 -2.98 -14.28 2.30
N LEU A 44 -3.82 -13.65 3.13
CA LEU A 44 -4.86 -12.75 2.64
C LEU A 44 -4.25 -11.39 2.25
N PRO A 45 -4.87 -10.67 1.30
CA PRO A 45 -4.34 -9.36 0.88
C PRO A 45 -4.15 -8.37 2.02
N GLU A 46 -5.07 -8.29 2.99
CA GLU A 46 -4.93 -7.39 4.14
C GLU A 46 -3.78 -7.80 5.06
N GLU A 47 -3.55 -9.10 5.24
CA GLU A 47 -2.42 -9.61 6.01
C GLU A 47 -1.10 -9.24 5.33
N ALA A 48 -1.03 -9.37 4.01
CA ALA A 48 0.13 -8.95 3.23
C ALA A 48 0.39 -7.45 3.37
N ALA A 49 -0.67 -6.63 3.34
CA ALA A 49 -0.55 -5.19 3.52
C ALA A 49 0.09 -4.83 4.87
N VAL A 50 -0.38 -5.42 5.96
CA VAL A 50 0.18 -5.20 7.29
C VAL A 50 1.64 -5.64 7.37
N ARG A 51 1.94 -6.82 6.86
CA ARG A 51 3.30 -7.39 6.88
C ARG A 51 4.28 -6.57 6.05
N GLU A 52 3.93 -6.24 4.82
CA GLU A 52 4.82 -5.51 3.92
C GLU A 52 5.16 -4.11 4.44
N VAL A 53 4.17 -3.37 4.94
CA VAL A 53 4.43 -2.05 5.52
C VAL A 53 5.39 -2.17 6.71
N PHE A 54 5.17 -3.15 7.58
CA PHE A 54 6.04 -3.36 8.73
C PHE A 54 7.46 -3.77 8.32
N GLU A 55 7.59 -4.70 7.39
CA GLU A 55 8.90 -5.16 6.89
C GLU A 55 9.70 -4.02 6.24
N GLU A 56 9.04 -3.19 5.43
CA GLU A 56 9.72 -2.11 4.71
C GLU A 56 9.99 -0.87 5.54
N THR A 57 9.15 -0.57 6.54
CA THR A 57 9.18 0.74 7.21
C THR A 57 9.22 0.69 8.73
N GLY A 58 8.93 -0.46 9.34
CA GLY A 58 8.78 -0.57 10.79
C GLY A 58 7.47 -0.01 11.34
N VAL A 59 6.59 0.49 10.48
CA VAL A 59 5.30 1.07 10.89
C VAL A 59 4.22 0.00 10.94
N LYS A 60 3.44 0.00 12.01
CA LYS A 60 2.26 -0.85 12.16
C LYS A 60 1.02 -0.09 11.70
N ILE A 61 0.19 -0.76 10.94
CA ILE A 61 -1.00 -0.20 10.32
C ILE A 61 -2.23 -1.07 10.56
N SER A 62 -3.40 -0.46 10.38
CA SER A 62 -4.69 -1.15 10.35
C SER A 62 -5.38 -0.84 9.02
N PRO A 63 -5.57 -1.82 8.13
CA PRO A 63 -6.26 -1.59 6.86
C PRO A 63 -7.69 -1.12 7.07
N VAL A 64 -8.07 -0.07 6.34
CA VAL A 64 -9.45 0.46 6.33
C VAL A 64 -10.26 -0.22 5.23
N GLY A 65 -9.69 -0.34 4.04
CA GLY A 65 -10.34 -0.97 2.91
C GLY A 65 -9.54 -0.83 1.62
N MET A 66 -10.00 -1.52 0.60
CA MET A 66 -9.40 -1.49 -0.73
C MET A 66 -9.85 -0.25 -1.49
N ILE A 67 -8.92 0.48 -2.07
CA ILE A 67 -9.20 1.73 -2.81
C ILE A 67 -8.95 1.60 -4.31
N ALA A 68 -8.15 0.62 -4.73
CA ALA A 68 -7.85 0.42 -6.14
C ALA A 68 -7.37 -1.01 -6.41
N VAL A 69 -7.57 -1.45 -7.64
CA VAL A 69 -6.96 -2.67 -8.18
C VAL A 69 -6.39 -2.33 -9.54
N ARG A 70 -5.11 -2.57 -9.73
CA ARG A 70 -4.48 -2.47 -11.05
C ARG A 70 -4.30 -3.88 -11.61
N CYS A 71 -4.88 -4.13 -12.78
CA CYS A 71 -4.78 -5.43 -13.43
C CYS A 71 -3.83 -5.35 -14.64
N ARG A 72 -2.89 -6.26 -14.69
CA ARG A 72 -2.07 -6.57 -15.85
C ARG A 72 -2.35 -8.01 -16.26
N SER A 73 -1.88 -8.41 -17.43
CA SER A 73 -2.13 -9.78 -17.92
C SER A 73 -1.62 -10.88 -16.99
N ASN A 74 -0.60 -10.58 -16.20
CA ASN A 74 0.03 -11.54 -15.30
C ASN A 74 0.19 -11.05 -13.86
N GLU A 75 -0.43 -9.91 -13.50
CA GLU A 75 -0.32 -9.33 -12.16
C GLU A 75 -1.59 -8.59 -11.77
N TRP A 76 -2.04 -8.83 -10.54
CA TRP A 76 -3.05 -8.01 -9.90
C TRP A 76 -2.43 -7.32 -8.69
N TYR A 77 -2.54 -6.02 -8.68
CA TYR A 77 -2.02 -5.16 -7.62
C TYR A 77 -3.18 -4.51 -6.88
N MET A 78 -3.40 -4.95 -5.65
CA MET A 78 -4.50 -4.50 -4.79
C MET A 78 -3.99 -3.43 -3.83
N VAL A 79 -4.61 -2.27 -3.82
CA VAL A 79 -4.17 -1.15 -2.98
C VAL A 79 -5.16 -0.89 -1.87
N PHE A 80 -4.63 -0.80 -0.65
CA PHE A 80 -5.39 -0.52 0.55
C PHE A 80 -5.10 0.87 1.08
N LYS A 81 -6.13 1.52 1.63
CA LYS A 81 -5.95 2.62 2.55
C LYS A 81 -5.85 2.02 3.95
N ALA A 82 -4.95 2.55 4.77
CA ALA A 82 -4.75 2.08 6.13
C ALA A 82 -4.53 3.22 7.10
N ASP A 83 -4.94 2.99 8.34
CA ASP A 83 -4.68 3.89 9.47
C ASP A 83 -3.33 3.55 10.09
N TYR A 84 -2.61 4.58 10.52
CA TYR A 84 -1.41 4.44 11.32
C TYR A 84 -1.79 3.94 12.73
N VAL A 85 -1.03 2.97 13.24
CA VAL A 85 -1.21 2.45 14.60
C VAL A 85 -0.05 2.88 15.49
N GLU A 86 1.17 2.48 15.13
CA GLU A 86 2.39 2.84 15.88
C GLU A 86 3.65 2.65 15.05
N GLY A 87 4.77 3.15 15.57
CA GLY A 87 6.09 2.96 15.00
C GLY A 87 6.61 4.20 14.28
N GLU A 88 7.92 4.37 14.29
CA GLU A 88 8.61 5.42 13.54
C GLU A 88 9.14 4.84 12.24
N PRO A 89 8.95 5.52 11.10
CA PRO A 89 9.49 5.04 9.84
C PRO A 89 11.01 4.89 9.92
N CYS A 90 11.49 3.71 9.57
CA CYS A 90 12.91 3.43 9.44
C CYS A 90 13.16 2.65 8.16
N LYS A 91 14.27 2.94 7.49
CA LYS A 91 14.61 2.27 6.25
C LYS A 91 14.97 0.80 6.45
N ASN A 92 14.63 -0.01 5.46
CA ASN A 92 15.17 -1.35 5.30
C ASN A 92 16.23 -1.30 4.18
N ALA A 93 17.51 -1.31 4.56
CA ALA A 93 18.62 -1.08 3.62
C ALA A 93 18.69 -2.08 2.47
N GLU A 94 18.08 -3.24 2.58
CA GLU A 94 18.02 -4.23 1.50
C GLU A 94 17.01 -3.82 0.42
N GLU A 95 15.97 -3.05 0.77
CA GLU A 95 14.86 -2.72 -0.13
C GLU A 95 14.74 -1.24 -0.43
N ASN A 96 15.12 -0.37 0.50
CA ASN A 96 14.96 1.07 0.33
C ASN A 96 16.07 1.86 1.02
N ASP A 97 16.25 3.08 0.55
CA ASP A 97 17.20 4.05 1.12
C ASP A 97 16.56 4.93 2.19
N GLU A 98 15.25 5.05 2.17
CA GLU A 98 14.52 5.93 3.05
C GLU A 98 13.08 5.44 3.23
N ALA A 99 12.56 5.59 4.44
CA ALA A 99 11.13 5.47 4.74
C ALA A 99 10.72 6.70 5.54
N VAL A 100 9.68 7.40 5.09
CA VAL A 100 9.32 8.71 5.64
C VAL A 100 7.83 8.98 5.54
N PHE A 101 7.30 9.71 6.52
CA PHE A 101 6.01 10.39 6.37
C PHE A 101 6.25 11.74 5.70
N MET A 102 5.87 11.84 4.44
CA MET A 102 6.00 13.05 3.63
C MET A 102 4.68 13.81 3.64
N ASP A 103 4.75 15.13 3.75
CA ASP A 103 3.57 15.99 3.61
C ASP A 103 2.86 15.68 2.28
N ILE A 104 1.53 15.58 2.30
CA ILE A 104 0.75 15.20 1.12
C ILE A 104 0.93 16.20 -0.02
N ASP A 105 0.90 17.50 0.27
CA ASP A 105 1.07 18.50 -0.78
C ASP A 105 2.48 18.43 -1.38
N GLU A 106 3.49 18.19 -0.55
CA GLU A 106 4.86 17.94 -1.02
C GLU A 106 4.91 16.68 -1.89
N ALA A 107 4.32 15.56 -1.45
CA ALA A 107 4.32 14.32 -2.20
C ALA A 107 3.69 14.47 -3.58
N LEU A 108 2.58 15.20 -3.69
CA LEU A 108 1.86 15.39 -4.94
C LEU A 108 2.61 16.30 -5.92
N SER A 109 3.52 17.14 -5.46
CA SER A 109 4.32 18.06 -6.29
C SER A 109 5.76 17.60 -6.50
N ASN A 110 6.22 16.60 -5.75
CA ASN A 110 7.60 16.12 -5.80
C ASN A 110 7.85 15.29 -7.05
N PRO A 111 8.78 15.68 -7.94
CA PRO A 111 9.08 14.93 -9.16
C PRO A 111 9.69 13.55 -8.91
N LEU A 112 10.19 13.28 -7.70
CA LEU A 112 10.72 11.97 -7.33
C LEU A 112 9.65 10.99 -6.85
N VAL A 113 8.43 11.46 -6.58
CA VAL A 113 7.29 10.57 -6.28
C VAL A 113 6.72 10.04 -7.59
N THR A 114 6.50 8.73 -7.67
CA THR A 114 5.98 8.10 -8.88
C THR A 114 4.55 8.57 -9.20
N ASP A 115 4.19 8.59 -10.49
CA ASP A 115 2.85 8.95 -10.93
C ASP A 115 1.78 8.01 -10.34
N THR A 116 2.09 6.72 -10.26
CA THR A 116 1.20 5.74 -9.64
C THR A 116 0.94 6.06 -8.18
N ALA A 117 1.98 6.38 -7.41
CA ALA A 117 1.82 6.75 -6.01
C ALA A 117 0.98 8.03 -5.86
N LYS A 118 1.21 9.04 -6.70
CA LYS A 118 0.40 10.27 -6.69
C LYS A 118 -1.08 9.99 -6.96
N THR A 119 -1.38 9.15 -7.95
CA THR A 119 -2.76 8.75 -8.26
C THR A 119 -3.40 8.03 -7.08
N LEU A 120 -2.67 7.11 -6.45
CA LEU A 120 -3.17 6.36 -5.30
C LEU A 120 -3.39 7.24 -4.06
N ILE A 121 -2.51 8.21 -3.82
CA ILE A 121 -2.70 9.18 -2.74
C ILE A 121 -3.99 9.98 -2.97
N GLN A 122 -4.21 10.48 -4.19
CA GLN A 122 -5.43 11.21 -4.53
C GLN A 122 -6.68 10.33 -4.37
N THR A 123 -6.60 9.06 -4.77
CA THR A 123 -7.68 8.09 -4.59
C THR A 123 -7.99 7.89 -3.11
N ALA A 124 -6.97 7.74 -2.28
CA ALA A 124 -7.15 7.60 -0.83
C ALA A 124 -7.80 8.83 -0.18
N LEU A 125 -7.51 10.02 -0.70
CA LEU A 125 -8.11 11.28 -0.21
C LEU A 125 -9.59 11.44 -0.56
N CYS A 126 -10.11 10.68 -1.54
CA CYS A 126 -11.54 10.69 -1.87
C CYS A 126 -12.42 10.10 -0.78
N GLY A 127 -11.85 9.44 0.22
CA GLY A 127 -12.56 8.94 1.39
C GLY A 127 -13.42 7.70 1.16
N LYS A 128 -13.35 7.08 -0.01
CA LYS A 128 -14.12 5.87 -0.34
C LYS A 128 -13.20 4.66 -0.41
N ALA A 129 -13.60 3.59 0.27
CA ALA A 129 -12.90 2.30 0.23
C ALA A 129 -13.91 1.18 0.39
N ILE A 130 -13.58 0.02 -0.16
CA ILE A 130 -14.39 -1.18 -0.01
C ILE A 130 -13.77 -2.03 1.09
N SER A 131 -14.51 -2.27 2.17
CA SER A 131 -14.02 -3.09 3.27
C SER A 131 -14.31 -4.58 3.05
N ALA A 132 -13.47 -5.42 3.65
CA ALA A 132 -13.64 -6.86 3.62
C ALA A 132 -14.76 -7.30 4.56
N VAL A 133 -15.53 -8.28 4.12
CA VAL A 133 -16.56 -8.96 4.93
C VAL A 133 -16.21 -10.43 5.01
N ASP A 134 -16.27 -11.00 6.20
CA ASP A 134 -16.17 -12.45 6.34
C ASP A 134 -17.45 -13.10 5.82
N CYS A 135 -17.39 -13.71 4.65
CA CYS A 135 -18.53 -14.36 4.05
C CYS A 135 -18.63 -15.87 4.38
N ARG A 136 -17.57 -16.49 4.83
CA ARG A 136 -17.48 -17.87 5.34
C ARG A 136 -16.10 -18.12 5.91
N LYS A 137 -15.98 -18.78 7.07
CA LYS A 137 -14.71 -19.27 7.65
C LYS A 137 -13.44 -18.88 6.85
N ASN A 138 -12.85 -17.76 7.16
CA ASN A 138 -11.63 -17.24 6.52
C ASN A 138 -11.77 -16.88 5.02
N ARG A 139 -12.97 -16.64 4.54
CA ARG A 139 -13.20 -16.09 3.21
C ARG A 139 -13.66 -14.65 3.30
N TRP A 140 -12.94 -13.81 2.65
CA TRP A 140 -13.21 -12.36 2.63
C TRP A 140 -13.79 -11.98 1.28
N MET A 141 -14.82 -11.17 1.30
CA MET A 141 -15.41 -10.59 0.10
C MET A 141 -15.40 -9.07 0.24
N TYR A 142 -14.84 -8.41 -0.76
CA TYR A 142 -14.92 -6.96 -0.85
C TYR A 142 -16.21 -6.61 -1.57
N SER A 143 -17.09 -5.90 -0.89
CA SER A 143 -18.42 -5.63 -1.38
C SER A 143 -18.71 -4.14 -1.41
N ILE A 144 -19.48 -3.72 -2.42
CA ILE A 144 -19.94 -2.34 -2.54
C ILE A 144 -20.85 -1.94 -1.38
N ASP A 145 -21.49 -2.90 -0.74
CA ASP A 145 -22.35 -2.64 0.43
C ASP A 145 -21.55 -2.22 1.66
N ASN A 146 -20.23 -2.37 1.61
CA ASN A 146 -19.31 -2.03 2.69
C ASN A 146 -18.39 -0.88 2.29
N ILE A 147 -18.89 0.08 1.54
CA ILE A 147 -18.16 1.28 1.17
C ILE A 147 -17.97 2.14 2.42
N VAL A 148 -16.74 2.44 2.71
CA VAL A 148 -16.33 3.23 3.87
C VAL A 148 -16.06 4.67 3.48
#